data_cbde2977dfb5120f3d2043ccb4d4cf83
#
_entry.id   cbde2977dfb5120f3d2043ccb4d4cf83
#
_cell.length_a   1.000
_cell.length_b   1.000
_cell.length_c   1.000
_cell.angle_alpha   90.00
_cell.angle_beta   90.00
_cell.angle_gamma   90.00
#
_symmetry.space_group_name_H-M   'P 1'
#
loop_
_entity.id
_entity.type
_entity.pdbx_description
1 polymer ?
#
loop_
_entity_poly.entity_id
_entity_poly.type
_entity_poly.pdbx_seq_one_letter_code
_entity_poly.pdbx_strand_id
1 'polypeptide(L)'
;GWNEITGDKLHEYQSEEDTKEAEQQLAKGTIVHFWKGDPALIKKTIDKGYDVVNSYHEYTYVDYNYESIPLSKAYAFNPVPEGLSPEEQSRVLGLGCQMWGEFIPTVESMNRLTYPRIAAYAETGWSGSDKKDYNRFLKSLDYFKNKWAAEGIVIGPTE
;
A
#
# COMPACT_ATOMS: atom_id res chain seq x y z
N GLY A 1 3.77 1.82 -13.97
CA GLY A 1 2.43 2.41 -14.17
C GLY A 1 1.42 1.86 -13.18
N TRP A 2 0.25 2.48 -13.10
CA TRP A 2 -0.87 1.97 -12.29
C TRP A 2 -1.51 0.76 -12.96
N ASN A 3 -2.25 -0.06 -12.22
CA ASN A 3 -2.76 -1.33 -12.74
C ASN A 3 -3.85 -1.21 -13.81
N GLU A 4 -4.43 -0.05 -14.06
CA GLU A 4 -5.27 0.20 -15.24
C GLU A 4 -4.57 -0.11 -16.57
N ILE A 5 -3.24 0.06 -16.61
CA ILE A 5 -2.45 -0.23 -17.82
C ILE A 5 -2.41 -1.72 -18.18
N THR A 6 -2.88 -2.60 -17.32
CA THR A 6 -3.00 -4.04 -17.60
C THR A 6 -4.38 -4.45 -18.10
N GLY A 7 -5.26 -3.49 -18.39
CA GLY A 7 -6.61 -3.70 -18.90
C GLY A 7 -7.65 -3.89 -17.79
N ASP A 8 -7.36 -3.48 -16.56
CA ASP A 8 -8.29 -3.58 -15.46
C ASP A 8 -9.24 -2.38 -15.45
N LYS A 9 -10.56 -2.65 -15.49
CA LYS A 9 -11.59 -1.60 -15.37
C LYS A 9 -11.80 -1.27 -13.90
N LEU A 10 -11.27 -0.14 -13.44
CA LEU A 10 -11.31 0.27 -12.04
C LEU A 10 -12.26 1.44 -11.76
N HIS A 11 -12.70 2.14 -12.81
CA HIS A 11 -13.56 3.30 -12.70
C HIS A 11 -14.77 3.16 -13.61
N GLU A 12 -15.93 3.63 -13.14
CA GLU A 12 -17.18 3.56 -13.89
C GLU A 12 -17.15 4.37 -15.21
N TYR A 13 -16.31 5.41 -15.26
CA TYR A 13 -16.15 6.27 -16.43
C TYR A 13 -15.16 5.72 -17.49
N GLN A 14 -14.50 4.60 -17.23
CA GLN A 14 -13.65 3.96 -18.23
C GLN A 14 -14.51 3.28 -19.29
N SER A 15 -14.26 3.61 -20.56
CA SER A 15 -14.91 2.97 -21.69
C SER A 15 -14.35 1.56 -21.93
N GLU A 16 -15.08 0.74 -22.70
CA GLU A 16 -14.54 -0.55 -23.16
C GLU A 16 -13.35 -0.36 -24.12
N GLU A 17 -13.28 0.78 -24.82
CA GLU A 17 -12.17 1.14 -25.70
C GLU A 17 -10.91 1.42 -24.90
N ASP A 18 -10.99 2.22 -23.82
CA ASP A 18 -9.86 2.48 -22.91
C ASP A 18 -9.28 1.19 -22.34
N THR A 19 -10.15 0.24 -22.01
CA THR A 19 -9.74 -1.07 -21.48
C THR A 19 -9.04 -1.90 -22.54
N LYS A 20 -9.47 -1.85 -23.81
CA LYS A 20 -8.84 -2.59 -24.92
C LYS A 20 -7.48 -2.04 -25.28
N GLU A 21 -7.30 -0.72 -25.27
CA GLU A 21 -5.99 -0.10 -25.49
C GLU A 21 -4.99 -0.47 -24.37
N ALA A 22 -5.45 -0.59 -23.13
CA ALA A 22 -4.63 -1.00 -22.02
C ALA A 22 -4.21 -2.50 -22.04
N GLU A 23 -4.81 -3.33 -22.89
CA GLU A 23 -4.39 -4.72 -23.11
C GLU A 23 -3.12 -4.86 -23.96
N GLN A 24 -2.57 -3.76 -24.46
CA GLN A 24 -1.33 -3.79 -25.22
C GLN A 24 -0.15 -4.26 -24.36
N GLN A 25 0.79 -4.93 -25.01
CA GLN A 25 1.99 -5.41 -24.34
C GLN A 25 2.86 -4.23 -23.89
N LEU A 26 3.05 -4.11 -22.59
CA LEU A 26 3.90 -3.09 -22.00
C LEU A 26 5.39 -3.40 -22.23
N ALA A 27 6.24 -2.38 -22.09
CA ALA A 27 7.68 -2.56 -22.20
C ALA A 27 8.20 -3.60 -21.20
N LYS A 28 9.21 -4.38 -21.61
CA LYS A 28 9.88 -5.35 -20.74
C LYS A 28 10.42 -4.65 -19.49
N GLY A 29 10.19 -5.22 -18.33
CA GLY A 29 10.64 -4.66 -17.06
C GLY A 29 9.71 -3.57 -16.51
N THR A 30 8.51 -3.39 -17.07
CA THR A 30 7.49 -2.54 -16.48
C THR A 30 7.11 -3.07 -15.10
N ILE A 31 7.11 -2.17 -14.12
CA ILE A 31 6.58 -2.43 -12.77
C ILE A 31 5.17 -1.85 -12.71
N VAL A 32 4.22 -2.68 -12.32
CA VAL A 32 2.82 -2.29 -12.16
C VAL A 32 2.54 -1.95 -10.70
N HIS A 33 1.97 -0.80 -10.47
CA HIS A 33 1.57 -0.32 -9.16
C HIS A 33 0.09 -0.67 -8.96
N PHE A 34 -0.19 -1.71 -8.18
CA PHE A 34 -1.56 -2.13 -7.87
C PHE A 34 -2.11 -1.26 -6.73
N TRP A 35 -3.20 -0.53 -6.99
CA TRP A 35 -3.79 0.36 -6.00
C TRP A 35 -5.26 0.07 -5.70
N LYS A 36 -6.01 -0.50 -6.65
CA LYS A 36 -7.45 -0.72 -6.54
C LYS A 36 -7.88 -1.96 -7.33
N GLY A 37 -9.02 -2.50 -6.98
CA GLY A 37 -9.62 -3.67 -7.60
C GLY A 37 -9.49 -4.93 -6.75
N ASP A 38 -9.87 -6.07 -7.31
CA ASP A 38 -9.71 -7.36 -6.64
C ASP A 38 -8.21 -7.70 -6.52
N PRO A 39 -7.68 -8.05 -5.33
CA PRO A 39 -6.30 -8.51 -5.17
C PRO A 39 -5.88 -9.66 -6.09
N ALA A 40 -6.82 -10.47 -6.59
CA ALA A 40 -6.55 -11.50 -7.61
C ALA A 40 -5.98 -10.92 -8.91
N LEU A 41 -6.18 -9.63 -9.20
CA LEU A 41 -5.60 -8.94 -10.35
C LEU A 41 -4.06 -8.84 -10.25
N ILE A 42 -3.48 -8.93 -9.05
CA ILE A 42 -2.03 -9.00 -8.86
C ILE A 42 -1.48 -10.26 -9.54
N LYS A 43 -2.12 -11.41 -9.31
CA LYS A 43 -1.73 -12.64 -10.00
C LYS A 43 -1.85 -12.52 -11.51
N LYS A 44 -2.95 -11.98 -12.01
CA LYS A 44 -3.16 -11.73 -13.46
C LYS A 44 -2.05 -10.86 -14.06
N THR A 45 -1.61 -9.84 -13.32
CA THR A 45 -0.51 -8.96 -13.72
C THR A 45 0.82 -9.71 -13.79
N ILE A 46 1.09 -10.56 -12.80
CA ILE A 46 2.28 -11.43 -12.75
C ILE A 46 2.26 -12.44 -13.90
N ASP A 47 1.12 -13.06 -14.19
CA ASP A 47 0.93 -14.02 -15.30
C ASP A 47 1.21 -13.37 -16.67
N LYS A 48 0.97 -12.05 -16.81
CA LYS A 48 1.36 -11.26 -17.99
C LYS A 48 2.86 -10.93 -18.05
N GLY A 49 3.65 -11.31 -17.05
CA GLY A 49 5.10 -11.14 -17.02
C GLY A 49 5.58 -9.83 -16.39
N TYR A 50 4.76 -9.13 -15.61
CA TYR A 50 5.12 -7.88 -14.94
C TYR A 50 5.36 -8.07 -13.45
N ASP A 51 6.24 -7.26 -12.89
CA ASP A 51 6.43 -7.15 -11.44
C ASP A 51 5.44 -6.17 -10.84
N VAL A 52 5.13 -6.33 -9.55
CA VAL A 52 4.09 -5.56 -8.88
C VAL A 52 4.62 -4.90 -7.61
N VAL A 53 4.24 -3.63 -7.40
CA VAL A 53 4.25 -2.99 -6.08
C VAL A 53 2.80 -2.93 -5.60
N ASN A 54 2.51 -3.53 -4.45
CA ASN A 54 1.16 -3.58 -3.91
C ASN A 54 0.89 -2.38 -3.00
N SER A 55 -0.01 -1.52 -3.43
CA SER A 55 -0.44 -0.31 -2.72
C SER A 55 -1.96 -0.28 -2.58
N TYR A 56 -2.56 -1.43 -2.26
CA TYR A 56 -4.01 -1.58 -2.21
C TYR A 56 -4.65 -0.55 -1.26
N HIS A 57 -5.44 0.35 -1.84
CA HIS A 57 -5.89 1.58 -1.18
C HIS A 57 -6.61 1.34 0.15
N GLU A 58 -7.34 0.24 0.30
CA GLU A 58 -8.07 -0.07 1.54
C GLU A 58 -7.16 -0.31 2.74
N TYR A 59 -5.86 -0.53 2.52
CA TYR A 59 -4.87 -0.78 3.56
C TYR A 59 -3.75 0.26 3.59
N THR A 60 -3.47 0.96 2.48
CA THR A 60 -2.21 1.71 2.33
C THR A 60 -2.38 3.18 2.05
N TYR A 61 -3.59 3.66 1.80
CA TYR A 61 -3.83 5.08 1.57
C TYR A 61 -3.88 5.84 2.91
N VAL A 62 -2.78 6.49 3.23
CA VAL A 62 -2.62 7.20 4.51
C VAL A 62 -3.35 8.54 4.56
N ASP A 63 -3.94 8.99 3.48
CA ASP A 63 -4.91 10.10 3.45
C ASP A 63 -6.30 9.69 3.95
N TYR A 64 -6.59 8.40 4.04
CA TYR A 64 -7.81 7.91 4.69
C TYR A 64 -7.72 8.10 6.21
N ASN A 65 -8.89 8.35 6.82
CA ASN A 65 -8.98 8.51 8.27
C ASN A 65 -8.66 7.22 9.03
N TYR A 66 -8.46 7.33 10.34
CA TYR A 66 -8.15 6.18 11.21
C TYR A 66 -9.34 5.24 11.46
N GLU A 67 -10.57 5.67 11.21
CA GLU A 67 -11.76 4.80 11.24
C GLU A 67 -11.70 3.79 10.08
N SER A 68 -11.26 4.21 8.91
CA SER A 68 -11.12 3.36 7.74
C SER A 68 -9.85 2.49 7.78
N ILE A 69 -8.74 3.09 8.19
CA ILE A 69 -7.43 2.39 8.29
C ILE A 69 -6.80 2.69 9.66
N PRO A 70 -7.24 1.99 10.73
CA PRO A 70 -6.57 2.06 12.01
C PRO A 70 -5.15 1.48 11.93
N LEU A 71 -4.30 1.81 12.91
CA LEU A 71 -2.91 1.36 12.95
C LEU A 71 -2.78 -0.17 12.87
N SER A 72 -3.67 -0.89 13.55
CA SER A 72 -3.72 -2.35 13.51
C SER A 72 -3.98 -2.90 12.11
N LYS A 73 -4.89 -2.29 11.35
CA LYS A 73 -5.17 -2.67 9.96
C LYS A 73 -3.99 -2.35 9.04
N ALA A 74 -3.36 -1.19 9.20
CA ALA A 74 -2.14 -0.85 8.46
C ALA A 74 -1.01 -1.86 8.73
N TYR A 75 -0.82 -2.26 10.00
CA TYR A 75 0.16 -3.26 10.37
C TYR A 75 -0.17 -4.67 9.86
N ALA A 76 -1.46 -5.04 9.82
CA ALA A 76 -1.90 -6.35 9.34
C ALA A 76 -1.72 -6.54 7.82
N PHE A 77 -1.52 -5.46 7.06
CA PHE A 77 -1.37 -5.54 5.61
C PHE A 77 -0.25 -6.49 5.22
N ASN A 78 -0.56 -7.42 4.31
CA ASN A 78 0.43 -8.27 3.64
C ASN A 78 0.46 -7.90 2.16
N PRO A 79 1.57 -7.40 1.62
CA PRO A 79 1.66 -7.03 0.21
C PRO A 79 1.61 -8.22 -0.74
N VAL A 80 1.90 -9.42 -0.24
CA VAL A 80 1.89 -10.66 -1.04
C VAL A 80 0.54 -11.35 -0.85
N PRO A 81 -0.33 -11.40 -1.86
CA PRO A 81 -1.61 -12.12 -1.78
C PRO A 81 -1.42 -13.62 -1.52
N GLU A 82 -2.41 -14.22 -0.88
CA GLU A 82 -2.45 -15.67 -0.72
C GLU A 82 -2.58 -16.38 -2.07
N GLY A 83 -2.13 -17.62 -2.14
CA GLY A 83 -2.27 -18.48 -3.31
C GLY A 83 -1.22 -18.29 -4.41
N LEU A 84 -0.27 -17.38 -4.24
CA LEU A 84 0.87 -17.24 -5.14
C LEU A 84 1.94 -18.30 -4.86
N SER A 85 2.50 -18.91 -5.91
CA SER A 85 3.68 -19.77 -5.82
C SER A 85 4.92 -18.95 -5.35
N PRO A 86 5.98 -19.59 -4.84
CA PRO A 86 7.19 -18.90 -4.43
C PRO A 86 7.82 -18.03 -5.54
N GLU A 87 7.72 -18.47 -6.79
CA GLU A 87 8.21 -17.73 -7.95
C GLU A 87 7.36 -16.47 -8.18
N GLU A 88 6.03 -16.59 -8.16
CA GLU A 88 5.11 -15.47 -8.28
C GLU A 88 5.26 -14.48 -7.12
N GLN A 89 5.44 -14.96 -5.89
CA GLN A 89 5.67 -14.11 -4.72
C GLN A 89 6.92 -13.23 -4.90
N SER A 90 7.99 -13.74 -5.51
CA SER A 90 9.22 -12.97 -5.77
C SER A 90 8.99 -11.79 -6.73
N ARG A 91 7.91 -11.79 -7.48
CA ARG A 91 7.52 -10.72 -8.39
C ARG A 91 6.70 -9.61 -7.72
N VAL A 92 6.28 -9.80 -6.47
CA VAL A 92 5.75 -8.72 -5.63
C VAL A 92 6.94 -8.04 -4.96
N LEU A 93 7.38 -6.93 -5.52
CA LEU A 93 8.62 -6.24 -5.12
C LEU A 93 8.50 -5.55 -3.75
N GLY A 94 7.29 -5.37 -3.26
CA GLY A 94 7.02 -4.74 -1.97
C GLY A 94 5.70 -3.98 -1.95
N LEU A 95 5.61 -3.02 -1.04
CA LEU A 95 4.42 -2.20 -0.87
C LEU A 95 4.71 -0.71 -1.13
N GLY A 96 3.64 0.05 -1.41
CA GLY A 96 3.63 1.50 -1.35
C GLY A 96 2.52 1.98 -0.43
N CYS A 97 2.70 3.14 0.17
CA CYS A 97 1.63 3.86 0.85
C CYS A 97 1.52 5.27 0.25
N GLN A 98 0.29 5.69 -0.04
CA GLN A 98 0.03 6.93 -0.76
C GLN A 98 -0.60 7.97 0.16
N MET A 99 -0.23 9.23 -0.09
CA MET A 99 -0.79 10.41 0.54
C MET A 99 -1.28 11.33 -0.57
N TRP A 100 -2.60 11.46 -0.71
CA TRP A 100 -3.23 12.38 -1.67
C TRP A 100 -3.67 13.65 -0.96
N GLY A 101 -3.38 14.81 -1.56
CA GLY A 101 -3.53 16.11 -0.90
C GLY A 101 -4.94 16.71 -0.93
N GLU A 102 -5.92 16.07 -1.55
CA GLU A 102 -7.24 16.65 -1.82
C GLU A 102 -7.98 17.12 -0.55
N PHE A 103 -7.82 16.39 0.55
CA PHE A 103 -8.49 16.66 1.83
C PHE A 103 -7.52 16.97 2.98
N ILE A 104 -6.28 17.34 2.67
CA ILE A 104 -5.22 17.59 3.66
C ILE A 104 -4.84 19.08 3.67
N PRO A 105 -5.49 19.89 4.54
CA PRO A 105 -5.33 21.33 4.49
C PRO A 105 -4.02 21.84 5.12
N THR A 106 -3.38 21.04 5.99
CA THR A 106 -2.20 21.48 6.76
C THR A 106 -1.16 20.36 6.89
N VAL A 107 0.09 20.75 7.15
CA VAL A 107 1.18 19.81 7.48
C VAL A 107 0.86 19.02 8.76
N GLU A 108 0.21 19.63 9.74
CA GLU A 108 -0.23 18.95 10.96
C GLU A 108 -1.23 17.82 10.64
N SER A 109 -2.22 18.09 9.78
CA SER A 109 -3.18 17.09 9.32
C SER A 109 -2.47 15.95 8.58
N MET A 110 -1.52 16.27 7.71
CA MET A 110 -0.70 15.30 6.99
C MET A 110 0.09 14.42 7.97
N ASN A 111 0.79 15.04 8.93
CA ASN A 111 1.55 14.32 9.93
C ASN A 111 0.66 13.39 10.75
N ARG A 112 -0.48 13.89 11.24
CA ARG A 112 -1.44 13.11 12.01
C ARG A 112 -1.96 11.89 11.25
N LEU A 113 -2.19 12.02 9.96
CA LEU A 113 -2.64 10.92 9.11
C LEU A 113 -1.51 9.94 8.76
N THR A 114 -0.29 10.42 8.59
CA THR A 114 0.87 9.60 8.23
C THR A 114 1.41 8.82 9.43
N TYR A 115 1.66 9.52 10.54
CA TYR A 115 2.25 8.93 11.74
C TYR A 115 1.17 8.48 12.73
N PRO A 116 1.26 7.27 13.31
CA PRO A 116 2.37 6.32 13.22
C PRO A 116 2.24 5.28 12.11
N ARG A 117 1.20 5.30 11.24
CA ARG A 117 0.96 4.26 10.23
C ARG A 117 2.16 4.00 9.31
N ILE A 118 2.95 5.04 9.00
CA ILE A 118 4.15 4.88 8.18
C ILE A 118 5.16 3.90 8.79
N ALA A 119 5.27 3.83 10.11
CA ALA A 119 6.13 2.86 10.77
C ALA A 119 5.63 1.42 10.59
N ALA A 120 4.31 1.20 10.55
CA ALA A 120 3.72 -0.10 10.29
C ALA A 120 4.05 -0.59 8.87
N TYR A 121 3.95 0.28 7.88
CA TYR A 121 4.32 -0.06 6.50
C TYR A 121 5.84 -0.27 6.36
N ALA A 122 6.66 0.51 7.04
CA ALA A 122 8.11 0.33 7.04
C ALA A 122 8.49 -1.05 7.60
N GLU A 123 7.90 -1.46 8.73
CA GLU A 123 8.15 -2.81 9.27
C GLU A 123 7.65 -3.90 8.33
N THR A 124 6.47 -3.72 7.73
CA THR A 124 5.92 -4.67 6.76
C THR A 124 6.81 -4.84 5.53
N GLY A 125 7.36 -3.75 5.01
CA GLY A 125 8.25 -3.79 3.84
C GLY A 125 9.65 -4.34 4.15
N TRP A 126 10.09 -4.23 5.40
CA TRP A 126 11.43 -4.67 5.82
C TRP A 126 11.46 -6.10 6.36
N SER A 127 10.40 -6.51 7.05
CA SER A 127 10.32 -7.80 7.74
C SER A 127 9.46 -8.79 6.97
N GLY A 128 9.84 -10.06 6.93
CA GLY A 128 8.96 -11.11 6.44
C GLY A 128 7.67 -11.22 7.26
N SER A 129 6.59 -11.64 6.62
CA SER A 129 5.27 -11.76 7.25
C SER A 129 5.26 -12.70 8.47
N ASP A 130 6.15 -13.71 8.48
CA ASP A 130 6.37 -14.67 9.56
C ASP A 130 7.01 -14.05 10.82
N LYS A 131 7.58 -12.85 10.71
CA LYS A 131 8.27 -12.13 11.80
C LYS A 131 7.44 -10.99 12.39
N LYS A 132 6.24 -10.76 11.89
CA LYS A 132 5.37 -9.68 12.38
C LYS A 132 4.81 -10.03 13.76
N ASP A 133 4.93 -9.07 14.68
CA ASP A 133 4.38 -9.13 16.04
C ASP A 133 3.90 -7.74 16.44
N TYR A 134 2.60 -7.55 16.44
CA TYR A 134 1.98 -6.25 16.71
C TYR A 134 2.30 -5.72 18.12
N ASN A 135 2.36 -6.58 19.13
CA ASN A 135 2.69 -6.17 20.48
C ASN A 135 4.15 -5.70 20.60
N ARG A 136 5.09 -6.38 19.93
CA ARG A 136 6.48 -5.95 19.82
C ARG A 136 6.56 -4.61 19.06
N PHE A 137 5.85 -4.49 17.96
CA PHE A 137 5.77 -3.25 17.18
C PHE A 137 5.32 -2.07 18.04
N LEU A 138 4.22 -2.21 18.79
CA LEU A 138 3.71 -1.16 19.67
C LEU A 138 4.73 -0.72 20.73
N LYS A 139 5.47 -1.67 21.32
CA LYS A 139 6.56 -1.36 22.27
C LYS A 139 7.70 -0.59 21.60
N SER A 140 8.09 -0.98 20.40
CA SER A 140 9.12 -0.28 19.62
C SER A 140 8.68 1.11 19.20
N LEU A 141 7.39 1.30 18.96
CA LEU A 141 6.79 2.55 18.55
C LEU A 141 6.96 3.66 19.60
N ASP A 142 7.03 3.34 20.89
CA ASP A 142 7.21 4.32 21.97
C ASP A 142 8.52 5.12 21.83
N TYR A 143 9.58 4.47 21.34
CA TYR A 143 10.81 5.17 21.02
C TYR A 143 10.63 6.22 19.92
N PHE A 144 9.93 5.87 18.87
CA PHE A 144 9.68 6.77 17.75
C PHE A 144 8.71 7.90 18.11
N LYS A 145 7.69 7.64 18.93
CA LYS A 145 6.78 8.67 19.44
C LYS A 145 7.54 9.81 20.13
N ASN A 146 8.51 9.46 20.99
CA ASN A 146 9.36 10.44 21.66
C ASN A 146 10.21 11.26 20.67
N LYS A 147 10.76 10.62 19.65
CA LYS A 147 11.50 11.31 18.59
C LYS A 147 10.61 12.27 17.80
N TRP A 148 9.45 11.81 17.36
CA TRP A 148 8.51 12.62 16.60
C TRP A 148 8.01 13.81 17.42
N ALA A 149 7.71 13.60 18.69
CA ALA A 149 7.33 14.68 19.60
C ALA A 149 8.45 15.75 19.76
N ALA A 150 9.71 15.33 19.85
CA ALA A 150 10.86 16.24 19.92
C ALA A 150 11.02 17.07 18.63
N GLU A 151 10.60 16.54 17.50
CA GLU A 151 10.60 17.22 16.20
C GLU A 151 9.31 18.01 15.93
N GLY A 152 8.38 18.07 16.89
CA GLY A 152 7.10 18.78 16.77
C GLY A 152 6.09 18.08 15.85
N ILE A 153 6.28 16.81 15.56
CA ILE A 153 5.37 16.03 14.74
C ILE A 153 4.18 15.56 15.58
N VAL A 154 3.00 16.02 15.22
CA VAL A 154 1.73 15.54 15.82
C VAL A 154 1.36 14.22 15.17
N ILE A 155 1.18 13.19 15.99
CA ILE A 155 0.83 11.84 15.51
C ILE A 155 -0.67 11.54 15.67
N GLY A 156 -1.16 10.59 14.89
CA GLY A 156 -2.51 10.05 15.02
C GLY A 156 -2.65 9.01 16.13
N PRO A 157 -3.85 8.40 16.25
CA PRO A 157 -4.11 7.33 17.21
C PRO A 157 -3.18 6.12 17.05
N THR A 158 -2.92 5.46 18.18
CA THR A 158 -2.11 4.23 18.25
C THR A 158 -2.93 3.01 18.68
N GLU A 159 -4.22 3.24 18.93
CA GLU A 159 -5.20 2.22 19.32
C GLU A 159 -6.24 2.04 18.21
#